data_757842bbb0988876ece78c9cc467c47b
#
_entry.id   757842bbb0988876ece78c9cc467c47b
#
_cell.length_a   1.000
_cell.length_b   1.000
_cell.length_c   1.000
_cell.angle_alpha   90.00
_cell.angle_beta   90.00
_cell.angle_gamma   90.00
#
_symmetry.space_group_name_H-M   'P 1'
#
loop_
_entity.id
_entity.type
_entity.pdbx_description
1 polymer ?
#
loop_
_entity_poly.entity_id
_entity_poly.type
_entity_poly.pdbx_seq_one_letter_code
_entity_poly.pdbx_strand_id
1 'polypeptide(L)'
;MTCAWTEFLALLPPWLRPEVDKSGRETLRELRLRLGEGPELVGGTSRFLSRKVNREDLTYVLNGASRYSPWAAASVAEGYLTIPGGHR
;
A
#
# COMPACT_ATOMS: atom_id res chain seq x y z
N MET A 1 -1.97 -22.89 -3.07
CA MET A 1 -0.85 -21.95 -3.00
C MET A 1 -1.36 -20.52 -3.07
N THR A 2 -0.91 -19.69 -2.17
CA THR A 2 -1.37 -18.32 -2.09
C THR A 2 -0.67 -17.45 -3.12
N CYS A 3 -1.43 -16.65 -3.85
CA CYS A 3 -0.87 -15.70 -4.80
C CYS A 3 -0.26 -14.52 -4.04
N ALA A 4 0.96 -14.13 -4.41
CA ALA A 4 1.62 -13.00 -3.76
C ALA A 4 0.78 -11.71 -3.87
N TRP A 5 0.04 -11.56 -4.97
CA TRP A 5 -0.86 -10.43 -5.14
C TRP A 5 -1.98 -10.44 -4.10
N THR A 6 -2.55 -11.61 -3.82
CA THR A 6 -3.58 -11.74 -2.81
C THR A 6 -3.05 -11.37 -1.43
N GLU A 7 -1.84 -11.81 -1.10
CA GLU A 7 -1.21 -11.46 0.17
C GLU A 7 -0.93 -9.96 0.25
N PHE A 8 -0.49 -9.38 -0.85
CA PHE A 8 -0.25 -7.94 -0.92
C PHE A 8 -1.53 -7.17 -0.65
N LEU A 9 -2.63 -7.54 -1.32
CA LEU A 9 -3.91 -6.87 -1.10
C LEU A 9 -4.40 -7.02 0.34
N ALA A 10 -4.13 -8.15 0.95
CA ALA A 10 -4.56 -8.40 2.33
C ALA A 10 -3.87 -7.47 3.34
N LEU A 11 -2.71 -6.91 2.99
CA LEU A 11 -2.03 -5.94 3.85
C LEU A 11 -2.71 -4.58 3.84
N LEU A 12 -3.54 -4.32 2.85
CA LEU A 12 -4.13 -3.00 2.65
C LEU A 12 -5.45 -2.87 3.39
N PRO A 13 -5.83 -1.64 3.79
CA PRO A 13 -7.17 -1.41 4.36
C PRO A 13 -8.23 -1.88 3.36
N PRO A 14 -9.36 -2.39 3.85
CA PRO A 14 -10.39 -2.92 2.96
C PRO A 14 -10.85 -1.98 1.87
N TRP A 15 -10.96 -0.67 2.17
CA TRP A 15 -11.42 0.29 1.18
C TRP A 15 -10.42 0.47 0.02
N LEU A 16 -9.14 0.20 0.30
CA LEU A 16 -8.09 0.40 -0.68
C LEU A 16 -7.93 -0.80 -1.61
N ARG A 17 -8.29 -1.99 -1.14
CA ARG A 17 -8.10 -3.23 -1.90
C ARG A 17 -8.71 -3.21 -3.28
N PRO A 18 -10.00 -2.86 -3.45
CA PRO A 18 -10.58 -2.88 -4.80
C PRO A 18 -9.96 -1.84 -5.72
N GLU A 19 -9.55 -0.69 -5.17
CA GLU A 19 -8.93 0.34 -5.99
C GLU A 19 -7.58 -0.12 -6.53
N VAL A 20 -6.79 -0.76 -5.68
CA VAL A 20 -5.49 -1.27 -6.10
C VAL A 20 -5.65 -2.45 -7.05
N ASP A 21 -6.63 -3.31 -6.78
CA ASP A 21 -6.88 -4.47 -7.62
C ASP A 21 -7.28 -4.06 -9.04
N LYS A 22 -7.98 -2.95 -9.17
CA LYS A 22 -8.35 -2.42 -10.50
C LYS A 22 -7.12 -2.05 -11.32
N SER A 23 -6.06 -1.60 -10.68
CA SER A 23 -4.82 -1.27 -11.36
C SER A 23 -4.11 -2.49 -11.89
N GLY A 24 -4.32 -3.63 -11.23
CA GLY A 24 -3.77 -4.90 -11.68
C GLY A 24 -2.32 -5.11 -11.27
N ARG A 25 -2.02 -6.36 -10.94
CA ARG A 25 -0.70 -6.70 -10.41
C ARG A 25 0.41 -6.51 -11.44
N GLU A 26 0.07 -6.58 -12.73
CA GLU A 26 1.08 -6.46 -13.77
C GLU A 26 1.49 -5.03 -14.02
N THR A 27 0.64 -4.09 -13.65
CA THR A 27 0.88 -2.67 -13.87
C THR A 27 1.50 -2.00 -12.66
N LEU A 28 1.08 -2.40 -11.46
CA LEU A 28 1.47 -1.73 -10.23
C LEU A 28 2.90 -2.10 -9.83
N ARG A 29 3.77 -1.09 -9.70
CA ARG A 29 5.14 -1.27 -9.27
C ARG A 29 5.34 -0.90 -7.81
N GLU A 30 4.64 0.14 -7.35
CA GLU A 30 4.71 0.60 -5.98
C GLU A 30 3.37 1.18 -5.57
N LEU A 31 3.13 1.16 -4.27
CA LEU A 31 2.02 1.85 -3.67
C LEU A 31 2.58 2.77 -2.62
N ARG A 32 2.33 4.07 -2.75
CA ARG A 32 2.83 5.06 -1.80
C ARG A 32 1.68 5.63 -1.00
N LEU A 33 1.80 5.54 0.31
CA LEU A 33 0.80 6.03 1.23
C LEU A 33 1.40 7.16 2.05
N ARG A 34 0.77 8.33 2.00
CA ARG A 34 1.22 9.49 2.77
C ARG A 34 0.05 10.05 3.54
N LEU A 35 0.30 10.35 4.81
CA LEU A 35 -0.72 10.89 5.71
C LEU A 35 -1.31 12.18 5.13
N GLY A 36 -2.63 12.22 5.02
CA GLY A 36 -3.32 13.40 4.52
C GLY A 36 -3.40 13.54 3.02
N GLU A 37 -2.88 12.54 2.29
CA GLU A 37 -2.92 12.54 0.83
C GLU A 37 -3.56 11.25 0.32
N GLY A 38 -4.06 11.29 -0.91
CA GLY A 38 -4.59 10.08 -1.54
C GLY A 38 -3.46 9.10 -1.85
N PRO A 39 -3.74 7.80 -1.77
CA PRO A 39 -2.73 6.81 -2.16
C PRO A 39 -2.25 7.04 -3.58
N GLU A 40 -0.96 6.91 -3.78
CA GLU A 40 -0.37 7.02 -5.11
C GLU A 40 -0.04 5.63 -5.63
N LEU A 41 -0.65 5.26 -6.74
CA LEU A 41 -0.40 3.98 -7.41
C LEU A 41 0.60 4.24 -8.53
N VAL A 42 1.81 3.75 -8.35
CA VAL A 42 2.89 3.96 -9.30
C VAL A 42 3.03 2.75 -10.20
N GLY A 43 2.98 2.97 -11.50
CA GLY A 43 3.12 1.92 -12.48
C GLY A 43 3.64 2.50 -13.77
N GLY A 44 3.02 2.17 -14.89
CA GLY A 44 3.33 2.83 -16.16
C GLY A 44 3.07 4.31 -16.07
N THR A 45 1.99 4.69 -15.37
CA THR A 45 1.69 6.08 -15.02
C THR A 45 1.36 6.13 -13.54
N SER A 46 1.56 7.30 -12.93
CA SER A 46 1.19 7.50 -11.54
C SER A 46 -0.26 7.94 -11.44
N ARG A 47 -0.96 7.43 -10.45
CA ARG A 47 -2.35 7.78 -10.22
C ARG A 47 -2.61 7.97 -8.73
N PHE A 48 -3.30 9.04 -8.37
CA PHE A 48 -3.68 9.29 -6.99
C PHE A 48 -5.17 9.00 -6.81
N LEU A 49 -5.51 8.39 -5.69
CA LEU A 49 -6.91 8.16 -5.33
C LEU A 49 -7.43 9.37 -4.57
N SER A 50 -8.75 9.56 -4.61
CA SER A 50 -9.37 10.72 -3.99
C SER A 50 -9.47 10.62 -2.47
N ARG A 51 -9.61 9.41 -1.94
CA ARG A 51 -9.73 9.23 -0.49
C ARG A 51 -8.37 9.37 0.17
N LYS A 52 -8.29 10.23 1.18
CA LYS A 52 -7.03 10.52 1.85
C LYS A 52 -6.67 9.46 2.88
N VAL A 53 -5.39 9.19 2.97
CA VAL A 53 -4.84 8.23 3.92
C VAL A 53 -4.80 8.89 5.30
N ASN A 54 -5.27 8.16 6.32
CA ASN A 54 -5.16 8.64 7.69
C ASN A 54 -4.16 7.75 8.46
N ARG A 55 -3.91 8.10 9.71
CA ARG A 55 -2.93 7.36 10.51
C ARG A 55 -3.36 5.93 10.74
N GLU A 56 -4.66 5.68 10.87
CA GLU A 56 -5.16 4.32 11.07
C GLU A 56 -4.86 3.44 9.86
N ASP A 57 -4.94 4.02 8.66
CA ASP A 57 -4.62 3.27 7.44
C ASP A 57 -3.17 2.84 7.44
N LEU A 58 -2.26 3.75 7.81
CA LEU A 58 -0.85 3.43 7.87
C LEU A 58 -0.57 2.37 8.93
N THR A 59 -1.21 2.50 10.08
CA THR A 59 -1.05 1.52 11.17
C THR A 59 -1.57 0.15 10.75
N TYR A 60 -2.67 0.11 10.03
CA TYR A 60 -3.22 -1.14 9.53
C TYR A 60 -2.19 -1.88 8.67
N VAL A 61 -1.58 -1.17 7.74
CA VAL A 61 -0.59 -1.77 6.86
C VAL A 61 0.65 -2.20 7.64
N LEU A 62 1.09 -1.35 8.57
CA LEU A 62 2.25 -1.66 9.39
C LEU A 62 2.04 -2.94 10.21
N ASN A 63 0.86 -3.08 10.80
CA ASN A 63 0.56 -4.27 11.60
C ASN A 63 0.61 -5.55 10.77
N GLY A 64 0.13 -5.48 9.54
CA GLY A 64 0.19 -6.63 8.63
C GLY A 64 1.60 -6.92 8.15
N ALA A 65 2.43 -5.89 8.04
CA ALA A 65 3.77 -6.01 7.48
C ALA A 65 4.86 -5.92 8.54
N SER A 66 4.52 -5.91 9.82
CA SER A 66 5.45 -5.60 10.90
C SER A 66 6.68 -6.50 10.96
N ARG A 67 6.55 -7.71 10.50
CA ARG A 67 7.68 -8.64 10.53
C ARG A 67 8.68 -8.42 9.41
N TYR A 68 8.40 -7.49 8.52
CA TYR A 68 9.29 -7.27 7.38
C TYR A 68 10.46 -6.38 7.71
N SER A 69 10.25 -5.36 8.54
CA SER A 69 11.34 -4.41 8.69
C SER A 69 11.07 -3.35 9.75
N PRO A 70 12.06 -3.05 10.63
CA PRO A 70 11.99 -1.87 11.50
C PRO A 70 11.92 -0.57 10.71
N TRP A 71 12.42 -0.59 9.47
CA TRP A 71 12.36 0.55 8.57
C TRP A 71 10.92 0.99 8.30
N ALA A 72 10.01 0.04 8.13
CA ALA A 72 8.62 0.37 7.89
C ALA A 72 8.00 1.11 9.08
N ALA A 73 8.36 0.70 10.29
CA ALA A 73 7.86 1.37 11.49
C ALA A 73 8.33 2.83 11.55
N ALA A 74 9.59 3.07 11.19
CA ALA A 74 10.13 4.44 11.19
C ALA A 74 9.41 5.30 10.14
N SER A 75 9.15 4.73 8.97
CA SER A 75 8.46 5.46 7.90
C SER A 75 7.05 5.84 8.32
N VAL A 76 6.33 4.92 8.95
CA VAL A 76 4.97 5.20 9.41
C VAL A 76 4.97 6.29 10.48
N ALA A 77 5.97 6.28 11.36
CA ALA A 77 6.09 7.34 12.37
C ALA A 77 6.26 8.71 11.72
N GLU A 78 6.86 8.76 10.54
CA GLU A 78 7.03 10.01 9.80
C GLU A 78 5.82 10.33 8.91
N GLY A 79 4.84 9.45 8.85
CA GLY A 79 3.60 9.70 8.13
C GLY A 79 3.59 9.24 6.68
N TYR A 80 4.46 8.32 6.31
CA TYR A 80 4.42 7.76 4.97
C TYR A 80 4.84 6.29 4.97
N LEU A 81 4.48 5.61 3.88
CA LEU A 81 4.88 4.21 3.69
C LEU A 81 4.90 3.92 2.19
N THR A 82 5.96 3.28 1.74
CA THR A 82 6.08 2.84 0.35
C THR A 82 6.11 1.32 0.33
N ILE A 83 5.23 0.72 -0.46
CA ILE A 83 5.09 -0.73 -0.54
C ILE A 83 5.39 -1.15 -1.97
N PRO A 84 6.35 -2.05 -2.19
CA PRO A 84 6.59 -2.56 -3.56
C PRO A 84 5.38 -3.35 -4.04
N GLY A 85 5.14 -3.35 -5.33
CA GLY A 85 4.07 -4.13 -5.91
C GLY A 85 4.26 -5.61 -5.64
N GLY A 86 3.14 -6.32 -5.49
CA GLY A 86 3.17 -7.70 -5.03
C GLY A 86 3.30 -8.76 -6.10
N HIS A 87 3.76 -8.41 -7.26
CA HIS A 87 3.73 -9.32 -8.40
C HIS A 87 5.03 -10.11 -8.60
N ARG A 88 5.91 -10.05 -7.71
CA ARG A 88 7.19 -10.74 -7.87
C ARG A 88 7.07 -12.26 -7.81
#